data_f5dcd147044dc8430bc9378d19c28442
#
_entry.id   f5dcd147044dc8430bc9378d19c28442
#
_cell.length_a   1.000
_cell.length_b   1.000
_cell.length_c   1.000
_cell.angle_alpha   90.00
_cell.angle_beta   90.00
_cell.angle_gamma   90.00
#
_symmetry.space_group_name_H-M   'P 1'
#
loop_
_entity.id
_entity.type
_entity.pdbx_description
1 polymer ?
#
loop_
_entity_poly.entity_id
_entity_poly.type
_entity_poly.pdbx_seq_one_letter_code
_entity_poly.pdbx_strand_id
1 'polypeptide(L)'
;MSNVVVKNLNVRYEDKVIFDSFNIEFEEKKVNVILGSSGVGKTTILNSIAGILPYEGSIEGHEDGVSYIFQKDRLIPTITIYKNLDLILKTKIKDKIERKEKILKMLSLLEIEDCAKKYVTEMSGGQIQRAAIARAFLYPSNVILLDEPFKALDTSLKSKLIKVLLELNRKEQKTVIFVTHAIDECLLAADNVYVFANNPVEIVYKTKIEKDAMQRSLIDPELDVIRKELLSIVAKDAE
;
A
#
# COMPACT_ATOMS: atom_id res chain seq x y z
N MET A 1 5.31 -3.27 18.54
CA MET A 1 4.45 -3.35 17.35
C MET A 1 3.93 -4.76 17.28
N SER A 2 2.75 -4.97 16.75
CA SER A 2 2.11 -6.28 16.61
C SER A 2 1.62 -6.47 15.17
N ASN A 3 1.39 -7.70 14.77
CA ASN A 3 0.74 -8.01 13.52
C ASN A 3 -0.60 -7.29 13.41
N VAL A 4 -1.02 -6.93 12.19
CA VAL A 4 -2.40 -6.49 11.96
C VAL A 4 -3.27 -7.73 11.80
N VAL A 5 -4.18 -7.92 12.72
CA VAL A 5 -5.01 -9.15 12.80
C VAL A 5 -6.48 -8.78 12.60
N VAL A 6 -7.07 -9.40 11.59
CA VAL A 6 -8.49 -9.27 11.26
C VAL A 6 -9.18 -10.58 11.68
N LYS A 7 -10.23 -10.49 12.51
CA LYS A 7 -10.96 -11.65 13.05
C LYS A 7 -12.45 -11.52 12.78
N ASN A 8 -13.03 -12.57 12.21
CA ASN A 8 -14.47 -12.68 11.96
C ASN A 8 -15.04 -11.45 11.24
N LEU A 9 -14.31 -10.94 10.24
CA LEU A 9 -14.73 -9.77 9.48
C LEU A 9 -15.97 -10.10 8.66
N ASN A 10 -17.05 -9.32 8.88
CA ASN A 10 -18.26 -9.36 8.08
C ASN A 10 -18.49 -7.98 7.47
N VAL A 11 -18.62 -7.95 6.14
CA VAL A 11 -18.89 -6.73 5.37
C VAL A 11 -19.89 -7.04 4.28
N ARG A 12 -20.89 -6.17 4.16
CA ARG A 12 -21.98 -6.27 3.19
C ARG A 12 -22.18 -4.92 2.50
N TYR A 13 -22.42 -4.94 1.20
CA TYR A 13 -22.94 -3.81 0.44
C TYR A 13 -24.32 -4.18 -0.07
N GLU A 14 -25.35 -3.55 0.47
CA GLU A 14 -26.75 -3.91 0.18
C GLU A 14 -26.96 -5.43 0.35
N ASP A 15 -27.29 -6.13 -0.72
CA ASP A 15 -27.52 -7.58 -0.71
C ASP A 15 -26.25 -8.41 -0.97
N LYS A 16 -25.11 -7.76 -1.32
CA LYS A 16 -23.87 -8.47 -1.64
C LYS A 16 -22.99 -8.64 -0.40
N VAL A 17 -22.77 -9.88 0.03
CA VAL A 17 -21.81 -10.23 1.07
C VAL A 17 -20.41 -10.20 0.45
N ILE A 18 -19.51 -9.39 1.00
CA ILE A 18 -18.11 -9.32 0.56
C ILE A 18 -17.22 -10.20 1.44
N PHE A 19 -17.35 -10.04 2.75
CA PHE A 19 -16.67 -10.87 3.73
C PHE A 19 -17.71 -11.53 4.64
N ASP A 20 -17.48 -12.82 4.91
CA ASP A 20 -18.30 -13.63 5.84
C ASP A 20 -17.34 -14.37 6.79
N SER A 21 -17.33 -13.96 8.05
CA SER A 21 -16.46 -14.52 9.11
C SER A 21 -14.97 -14.63 8.67
N PHE A 22 -14.52 -13.66 7.86
CA PHE A 22 -13.20 -13.66 7.23
C PHE A 22 -12.09 -13.37 8.23
N ASN A 23 -10.98 -14.11 8.12
CA ASN A 23 -9.85 -13.98 9.02
C ASN A 23 -8.55 -13.85 8.22
N ILE A 24 -7.69 -12.89 8.59
CA ILE A 24 -6.35 -12.73 8.02
C ILE A 24 -5.43 -12.07 9.02
N GLU A 25 -4.14 -12.41 8.94
CA GLU A 25 -3.09 -11.82 9.72
C GLU A 25 -1.98 -11.33 8.80
N PHE A 26 -1.61 -10.05 8.94
CA PHE A 26 -0.52 -9.41 8.24
C PHE A 26 0.68 -9.27 9.17
N GLU A 27 1.81 -9.81 8.76
CA GLU A 27 3.05 -9.83 9.54
C GLU A 27 3.60 -8.40 9.71
N GLU A 28 3.96 -8.03 10.95
CA GLU A 28 4.52 -6.72 11.25
C GLU A 28 5.83 -6.46 10.52
N LYS A 29 6.09 -5.18 10.18
CA LYS A 29 7.32 -4.69 9.52
C LYS A 29 7.60 -5.34 8.16
N LYS A 30 6.64 -6.02 7.58
CA LYS A 30 6.70 -6.70 6.30
C LYS A 30 5.82 -6.02 5.26
N VAL A 31 6.14 -6.25 4.00
CA VAL A 31 5.28 -5.89 2.88
C VAL A 31 4.35 -7.07 2.60
N ASN A 32 3.11 -6.94 3.02
CA ASN A 32 2.05 -7.92 2.84
C ASN A 32 1.24 -7.52 1.60
N VAL A 33 1.28 -8.32 0.54
CA VAL A 33 0.58 -8.02 -0.71
C VAL A 33 -0.66 -8.90 -0.87
N ILE A 34 -1.79 -8.26 -1.15
CA ILE A 34 -3.05 -8.91 -1.53
C ILE A 34 -3.19 -8.79 -3.04
N LEU A 35 -3.18 -9.93 -3.73
CA LEU A 35 -3.41 -10.06 -5.16
C LEU A 35 -4.84 -10.58 -5.39
N GLY A 36 -5.48 -10.20 -6.49
CA GLY A 36 -6.80 -10.70 -6.88
C GLY A 36 -7.42 -9.86 -7.98
N SER A 37 -8.52 -10.35 -8.56
CA SER A 37 -9.28 -9.69 -9.61
C SER A 37 -9.89 -8.35 -9.15
N SER A 38 -10.27 -7.50 -10.11
CA SER A 38 -10.96 -6.24 -9.80
C SER A 38 -12.33 -6.53 -9.19
N GLY A 39 -12.64 -5.84 -8.08
CA GLY A 39 -13.94 -5.99 -7.40
C GLY A 39 -14.03 -7.16 -6.42
N VAL A 40 -12.97 -7.96 -6.23
CA VAL A 40 -12.97 -9.10 -5.29
C VAL A 40 -13.04 -8.71 -3.80
N GLY A 41 -12.84 -7.44 -3.43
CA GLY A 41 -12.89 -7.01 -2.03
C GLY A 41 -11.59 -6.43 -1.47
N LYS A 42 -10.52 -6.27 -2.29
CA LYS A 42 -9.22 -5.74 -1.84
C LYS A 42 -9.30 -4.34 -1.22
N THR A 43 -9.96 -3.40 -1.89
CA THR A 43 -10.19 -2.05 -1.36
C THR A 43 -11.10 -2.08 -0.13
N THR A 44 -12.04 -3.04 -0.06
CA THR A 44 -12.96 -3.20 1.07
C THR A 44 -12.21 -3.52 2.35
N ILE A 45 -11.27 -4.50 2.33
CA ILE A 45 -10.48 -4.81 3.53
C ILE A 45 -9.59 -3.64 3.95
N LEU A 46 -8.96 -2.91 3.01
CA LEU A 46 -8.18 -1.72 3.35
C LEU A 46 -9.07 -0.64 4.00
N ASN A 47 -10.27 -0.40 3.48
CA ASN A 47 -11.21 0.57 4.05
C ASN A 47 -11.71 0.15 5.44
N SER A 48 -11.88 -1.16 5.69
CA SER A 48 -12.22 -1.68 7.02
C SER A 48 -11.07 -1.45 8.00
N ILE A 49 -9.82 -1.79 7.62
CA ILE A 49 -8.63 -1.54 8.45
C ILE A 49 -8.46 -0.03 8.73
N ALA A 50 -8.75 0.82 7.77
CA ALA A 50 -8.67 2.28 7.91
C ALA A 50 -9.82 2.88 8.74
N GLY A 51 -10.83 2.10 9.14
CA GLY A 51 -12.02 2.59 9.85
C GLY A 51 -12.92 3.49 8.97
N ILE A 52 -12.77 3.44 7.64
CA ILE A 52 -13.56 4.21 6.68
C ILE A 52 -14.89 3.52 6.39
N LEU A 53 -14.89 2.18 6.41
CA LEU A 53 -16.05 1.35 6.16
C LEU A 53 -16.48 0.65 7.45
N PRO A 54 -17.79 0.69 7.83
CA PRO A 54 -18.29 -0.07 8.95
C PRO A 54 -18.20 -1.57 8.67
N TYR A 55 -17.90 -2.33 9.71
CA TYR A 55 -17.78 -3.79 9.67
C TYR A 55 -18.19 -4.41 11.00
N GLU A 56 -18.48 -5.71 10.99
CA GLU A 56 -18.59 -6.53 12.20
C GLU A 56 -17.33 -7.40 12.33
N GLY A 57 -16.98 -7.78 13.56
CA GLY A 57 -15.73 -8.47 13.90
C GLY A 57 -14.74 -7.58 14.61
N SER A 58 -13.44 -7.93 14.58
CA SER A 58 -12.38 -7.10 15.18
C SER A 58 -11.16 -6.96 14.27
N ILE A 59 -10.52 -5.80 14.35
CA ILE A 59 -9.25 -5.51 13.68
C ILE A 59 -8.32 -4.90 14.73
N GLU A 60 -7.16 -5.51 14.93
CA GLU A 60 -6.17 -5.18 15.96
C GLU A 60 -4.82 -4.86 15.30
N GLY A 61 -3.90 -4.21 16.03
CA GLY A 61 -2.52 -3.95 15.58
C GLY A 61 -2.34 -2.67 14.75
N HIS A 62 -3.33 -1.77 14.79
CA HIS A 62 -3.31 -0.48 14.09
C HIS A 62 -3.73 0.72 14.98
N GLU A 63 -3.58 0.57 16.28
CA GLU A 63 -4.05 1.52 17.31
C GLU A 63 -3.40 2.91 17.16
N ASP A 64 -2.17 2.98 16.63
CA ASP A 64 -1.47 4.24 16.33
C ASP A 64 -2.03 4.95 15.08
N GLY A 65 -3.06 4.39 14.46
CA GLY A 65 -3.64 4.84 13.20
C GLY A 65 -2.94 4.27 11.98
N VAL A 66 -3.51 4.52 10.83
CA VAL A 66 -2.98 4.06 9.54
C VAL A 66 -2.67 5.23 8.62
N SER A 67 -1.68 5.06 7.76
CA SER A 67 -1.47 5.92 6.60
C SER A 67 -2.06 5.23 5.37
N TYR A 68 -2.68 5.99 4.47
CA TYR A 68 -3.37 5.41 3.32
C TYR A 68 -2.99 6.14 2.01
N ILE A 69 -2.47 5.39 1.04
CA ILE A 69 -2.36 5.81 -0.35
C ILE A 69 -3.55 5.21 -1.10
N PHE A 70 -4.50 6.07 -1.46
CA PHE A 70 -5.69 5.68 -2.22
C PHE A 70 -5.36 5.51 -3.71
N GLN A 71 -6.16 4.75 -4.42
CA GLN A 71 -6.05 4.57 -5.88
C GLN A 71 -6.08 5.90 -6.66
N LYS A 72 -6.84 6.89 -6.17
CA LYS A 72 -6.75 8.29 -6.63
C LYS A 72 -5.98 9.08 -5.61
N ASP A 73 -4.93 9.78 -6.04
CA ASP A 73 -4.14 10.64 -5.18
C ASP A 73 -5.04 11.69 -4.52
N ARG A 74 -5.10 11.66 -3.20
CA ARG A 74 -5.89 12.62 -2.40
C ARG A 74 -5.01 13.74 -1.87
N LEU A 75 -4.12 14.26 -2.72
CA LEU A 75 -3.41 15.51 -2.44
C LEU A 75 -4.37 16.68 -2.64
N ILE A 76 -4.28 17.68 -1.78
CA ILE A 76 -5.13 18.87 -1.85
C ILE A 76 -4.62 19.76 -2.98
N PRO A 77 -5.39 19.98 -4.07
CA PRO A 77 -4.89 20.65 -5.27
C PRO A 77 -4.68 22.17 -5.09
N THR A 78 -5.36 22.76 -4.12
CA THR A 78 -5.34 24.22 -3.86
C THR A 78 -4.18 24.68 -2.98
N ILE A 79 -3.33 23.76 -2.51
CA ILE A 79 -2.14 24.09 -1.72
C ILE A 79 -0.91 23.38 -2.32
N THR A 80 0.28 23.93 -2.02
CA THR A 80 1.54 23.37 -2.53
C THR A 80 1.83 21.99 -1.95
N ILE A 81 2.72 21.23 -2.59
CA ILE A 81 3.17 19.92 -2.07
C ILE A 81 3.75 20.05 -0.68
N TYR A 82 4.61 21.04 -0.44
CA TYR A 82 5.12 21.30 0.91
C TYR A 82 4.00 21.44 1.94
N LYS A 83 2.95 22.22 1.63
CA LYS A 83 1.80 22.42 2.54
C LYS A 83 0.98 21.15 2.71
N ASN A 84 0.83 20.32 1.67
CA ASN A 84 0.19 19.01 1.77
C ASN A 84 0.92 18.11 2.80
N LEU A 85 2.25 18.13 2.79
CA LEU A 85 3.07 17.33 3.71
C LEU A 85 3.15 17.95 5.12
N ASP A 86 3.24 19.29 5.23
CA ASP A 86 3.25 19.99 6.52
C ASP A 86 1.95 19.78 7.30
N LEU A 87 0.82 19.75 6.60
CA LEU A 87 -0.51 19.60 7.20
C LEU A 87 -0.61 18.32 8.06
N ILE A 88 -0.10 17.19 7.56
CA ILE A 88 -0.15 15.91 8.27
C ILE A 88 0.81 15.85 9.44
N LEU A 89 2.00 16.46 9.31
CA LEU A 89 2.99 16.49 10.38
C LEU A 89 2.59 17.43 11.53
N LYS A 90 1.86 18.50 11.20
CA LYS A 90 1.47 19.54 12.14
C LYS A 90 0.64 19.02 13.32
N THR A 91 -0.06 17.90 13.12
CA THR A 91 -0.86 17.25 14.17
C THR A 91 -0.01 16.59 15.25
N LYS A 92 1.23 16.20 14.93
CA LYS A 92 2.11 15.41 15.80
C LYS A 92 3.40 16.17 16.18
N ILE A 93 3.93 17.01 15.29
CA ILE A 93 5.18 17.75 15.48
C ILE A 93 4.85 19.23 15.55
N LYS A 94 5.03 19.85 16.72
CA LYS A 94 4.76 21.28 16.92
C LYS A 94 5.86 22.17 16.33
N ASP A 95 7.11 21.72 16.41
CA ASP A 95 8.25 22.48 15.90
C ASP A 95 8.20 22.59 14.35
N LYS A 96 8.18 23.81 13.87
CA LYS A 96 8.12 24.13 12.44
C LYS A 96 9.44 23.84 11.72
N ILE A 97 10.57 23.99 12.40
CA ILE A 97 11.89 23.74 11.82
C ILE A 97 12.06 22.23 11.60
N GLU A 98 11.76 21.43 12.62
CA GLU A 98 11.80 19.95 12.53
C GLU A 98 10.89 19.43 11.38
N ARG A 99 9.66 19.94 11.28
CA ARG A 99 8.77 19.55 10.18
C ARG A 99 9.36 19.88 8.81
N LYS A 100 9.93 21.09 8.67
CA LYS A 100 10.56 21.51 7.41
C LYS A 100 11.72 20.60 7.01
N GLU A 101 12.58 20.26 7.93
CA GLU A 101 13.71 19.37 7.68
C GLU A 101 13.26 17.97 7.26
N LYS A 102 12.27 17.39 7.97
CA LYS A 102 11.68 16.09 7.61
C LYS A 102 11.05 16.10 6.22
N ILE A 103 10.30 17.15 5.88
CA ILE A 103 9.67 17.28 4.56
C ILE A 103 10.73 17.38 3.47
N LEU A 104 11.69 18.28 3.60
CA LEU A 104 12.72 18.47 2.57
C LEU A 104 13.57 17.21 2.39
N LYS A 105 13.95 16.53 3.48
CA LYS A 105 14.65 15.25 3.41
C LYS A 105 13.83 14.18 2.68
N MET A 106 12.53 14.10 2.93
CA MET A 106 11.65 13.13 2.26
C MET A 106 11.51 13.45 0.77
N LEU A 107 11.31 14.72 0.40
CA LEU A 107 11.23 15.14 -1.00
C LEU A 107 12.52 14.86 -1.76
N SER A 108 13.68 15.04 -1.11
CA SER A 108 14.99 14.70 -1.69
C SER A 108 15.14 13.20 -1.90
N LEU A 109 14.79 12.37 -0.92
CA LEU A 109 14.82 10.90 -1.07
C LEU A 109 13.94 10.42 -2.24
N LEU A 110 12.87 11.15 -2.55
CA LEU A 110 11.94 10.85 -3.62
C LEU A 110 12.26 11.57 -4.94
N GLU A 111 13.38 12.34 -5.00
CA GLU A 111 13.82 13.10 -6.19
C GLU A 111 12.74 14.06 -6.73
N ILE A 112 12.04 14.78 -5.82
CA ILE A 112 11.02 15.78 -6.15
C ILE A 112 11.15 17.05 -5.30
N GLU A 113 12.36 17.46 -4.93
CA GLU A 113 12.61 18.68 -4.16
C GLU A 113 12.11 19.93 -4.90
N ASP A 114 12.26 19.96 -6.21
CA ASP A 114 11.77 21.03 -7.08
C ASP A 114 10.27 21.18 -7.08
N CYS A 115 9.53 20.15 -6.63
CA CYS A 115 8.08 20.16 -6.52
C CYS A 115 7.56 20.75 -5.21
N ALA A 116 8.42 21.06 -4.23
CA ALA A 116 7.98 21.53 -2.91
C ALA A 116 7.03 22.75 -2.99
N LYS A 117 7.26 23.67 -3.91
CA LYS A 117 6.45 24.89 -4.10
C LYS A 117 5.36 24.74 -5.17
N LYS A 118 5.33 23.63 -5.92
CA LYS A 118 4.35 23.38 -6.97
C LYS A 118 3.00 22.95 -6.37
N TYR A 119 1.96 23.24 -7.12
CA TYR A 119 0.61 22.69 -6.91
C TYR A 119 0.49 21.35 -7.63
N VAL A 120 -0.47 20.53 -7.23
CA VAL A 120 -0.70 19.19 -7.84
C VAL A 120 -0.92 19.30 -9.37
N THR A 121 -1.60 20.34 -9.82
CA THR A 121 -1.91 20.60 -11.23
C THR A 121 -0.67 20.93 -12.10
N GLU A 122 0.46 21.25 -11.48
CA GLU A 122 1.72 21.59 -12.15
C GLU A 122 2.70 20.39 -12.22
N MET A 123 2.24 19.20 -11.79
CA MET A 123 3.09 18.02 -11.62
C MET A 123 2.72 16.92 -12.61
N SER A 124 3.72 16.12 -13.00
CA SER A 124 3.48 14.85 -13.72
C SER A 124 2.87 13.78 -12.81
N GLY A 125 2.22 12.78 -13.40
CA GLY A 125 1.63 11.66 -12.63
C GLY A 125 2.65 10.97 -11.72
N GLY A 126 3.88 10.75 -12.18
CA GLY A 126 4.94 10.17 -11.36
C GLY A 126 5.38 11.06 -10.19
N GLN A 127 5.42 12.39 -10.38
CA GLN A 127 5.72 13.33 -9.30
C GLN A 127 4.59 13.36 -8.26
N ILE A 128 3.33 13.33 -8.69
CA ILE A 128 2.15 13.24 -7.81
C ILE A 128 2.22 11.96 -6.98
N GLN A 129 2.54 10.83 -7.61
CA GLN A 129 2.66 9.55 -6.93
C GLN A 129 3.78 9.55 -5.88
N ARG A 130 4.96 10.11 -6.21
CA ARG A 130 6.05 10.27 -5.25
C ARG A 130 5.65 11.17 -4.08
N ALA A 131 4.89 12.23 -4.33
CA ALA A 131 4.37 13.10 -3.28
C ALA A 131 3.33 12.38 -2.38
N ALA A 132 2.49 11.50 -2.95
CA ALA A 132 1.58 10.65 -2.18
C ALA A 132 2.35 9.65 -1.29
N ILE A 133 3.43 9.05 -1.80
CA ILE A 133 4.34 8.19 -1.02
C ILE A 133 4.99 9.02 0.11
N ALA A 134 5.51 10.22 -0.20
CA ALA A 134 6.07 11.13 0.82
C ALA A 134 5.08 11.37 1.97
N ARG A 135 3.83 11.67 1.62
CA ARG A 135 2.77 11.91 2.59
C ARG A 135 2.53 10.68 3.47
N ALA A 136 2.46 9.50 2.89
CA ALA A 136 2.20 8.27 3.62
C ALA A 136 3.32 7.92 4.60
N PHE A 137 4.57 8.06 4.19
CA PHE A 137 5.71 7.74 5.07
C PHE A 137 5.97 8.81 6.13
N LEU A 138 5.68 10.09 5.85
CA LEU A 138 5.78 11.17 6.82
C LEU A 138 4.70 11.09 7.91
N TYR A 139 3.55 10.48 7.61
CA TYR A 139 2.51 10.30 8.63
C TYR A 139 3.00 9.33 9.71
N PRO A 140 2.92 9.71 10.99
CA PRO A 140 3.46 8.92 12.09
C PRO A 140 2.51 7.77 12.48
N SER A 141 2.37 6.80 11.58
CA SER A 141 1.67 5.54 11.79
C SER A 141 2.63 4.36 11.62
N ASN A 142 2.31 3.24 12.22
CA ASN A 142 3.05 1.99 12.08
C ASN A 142 2.55 1.14 10.90
N VAL A 143 1.39 1.47 10.35
CA VAL A 143 0.75 0.75 9.25
C VAL A 143 0.56 1.67 8.05
N ILE A 144 0.92 1.19 6.87
CA ILE A 144 0.68 1.87 5.58
C ILE A 144 -0.21 0.97 4.72
N LEU A 145 -1.32 1.52 4.25
CA LEU A 145 -2.24 0.89 3.33
C LEU A 145 -2.02 1.46 1.92
N LEU A 146 -1.86 0.58 0.92
CA LEU A 146 -1.62 0.95 -0.46
C LEU A 146 -2.68 0.32 -1.37
N ASP A 147 -3.51 1.14 -2.00
CA ASP A 147 -4.58 0.70 -2.90
C ASP A 147 -4.21 0.97 -4.36
N GLU A 148 -3.72 -0.05 -5.07
CA GLU A 148 -3.26 -0.01 -6.46
C GLU A 148 -2.36 1.21 -6.77
N PRO A 149 -1.32 1.50 -5.96
CA PRO A 149 -0.59 2.77 -5.99
C PRO A 149 0.17 3.01 -7.30
N PHE A 150 0.39 1.99 -8.13
CA PHE A 150 1.20 2.09 -9.34
C PHE A 150 0.40 1.87 -10.64
N LYS A 151 -0.93 1.80 -10.58
CA LYS A 151 -1.81 1.44 -11.69
C LYS A 151 -1.61 2.29 -12.96
N ALA A 152 -1.40 3.59 -12.80
CA ALA A 152 -1.33 4.55 -13.90
C ALA A 152 0.10 4.82 -14.42
N LEU A 153 1.10 4.04 -13.98
CA LEU A 153 2.50 4.26 -14.29
C LEU A 153 3.03 3.24 -15.31
N ASP A 154 4.01 3.67 -16.11
CA ASP A 154 4.76 2.75 -16.98
C ASP A 154 5.66 1.80 -16.17
N THR A 155 6.06 0.67 -16.78
CA THR A 155 6.81 -0.40 -16.11
C THR A 155 8.13 0.06 -15.51
N SER A 156 8.86 0.95 -16.19
CA SER A 156 10.15 1.45 -15.70
C SER A 156 9.98 2.29 -14.44
N LEU A 157 9.00 3.20 -14.45
CA LEU A 157 8.69 4.06 -13.31
C LEU A 157 8.13 3.25 -12.13
N LYS A 158 7.27 2.26 -12.39
CA LYS A 158 6.79 1.32 -11.37
C LYS A 158 7.93 0.65 -10.61
N SER A 159 8.86 0.03 -11.34
CA SER A 159 10.00 -0.68 -10.73
C SER A 159 10.85 0.24 -9.85
N LYS A 160 11.08 1.48 -10.31
CA LYS A 160 11.81 2.49 -9.52
C LYS A 160 11.06 2.87 -8.25
N LEU A 161 9.76 3.13 -8.34
CA LEU A 161 8.96 3.54 -7.17
C LEU A 161 8.76 2.41 -6.16
N ILE A 162 8.63 1.16 -6.61
CA ILE A 162 8.64 -0.01 -5.72
C ILE A 162 9.96 -0.06 -4.94
N LYS A 163 11.11 0.10 -5.60
CA LYS A 163 12.41 0.13 -4.90
C LYS A 163 12.48 1.27 -3.88
N VAL A 164 12.06 2.47 -4.24
CA VAL A 164 12.01 3.60 -3.30
C VAL A 164 11.11 3.32 -2.10
N LEU A 165 9.93 2.73 -2.33
CA LEU A 165 9.02 2.32 -1.26
C LEU A 165 9.68 1.29 -0.33
N LEU A 166 10.37 0.30 -0.89
CA LEU A 166 11.08 -0.73 -0.13
C LEU A 166 12.25 -0.15 0.69
N GLU A 167 13.03 0.77 0.10
CA GLU A 167 14.11 1.48 0.81
C GLU A 167 13.58 2.31 1.99
N LEU A 168 12.48 3.04 1.77
CA LEU A 168 11.81 3.79 2.82
C LEU A 168 11.29 2.85 3.91
N ASN A 169 10.63 1.75 3.53
CA ASN A 169 10.11 0.80 4.49
C ASN A 169 11.19 0.10 5.30
N ARG A 170 12.34 -0.22 4.68
CA ARG A 170 13.50 -0.78 5.39
C ARG A 170 14.04 0.16 6.48
N LYS A 171 13.97 1.50 6.26
CA LYS A 171 14.39 2.51 7.24
C LYS A 171 13.35 2.76 8.33
N GLU A 172 12.09 2.83 7.94
CA GLU A 172 10.99 3.20 8.84
C GLU A 172 10.36 2.00 9.56
N GLN A 173 10.62 0.77 9.09
CA GLN A 173 10.15 -0.48 9.69
C GLN A 173 8.63 -0.51 9.91
N LYS A 174 7.86 -0.02 8.92
CA LYS A 174 6.38 -0.03 8.96
C LYS A 174 5.82 -1.33 8.41
N THR A 175 4.63 -1.71 8.89
CA THR A 175 3.83 -2.77 8.27
C THR A 175 3.13 -2.21 7.05
N VAL A 176 3.39 -2.79 5.87
CA VAL A 176 2.76 -2.37 4.62
C VAL A 176 1.72 -3.40 4.21
N ILE A 177 0.49 -2.96 3.95
CA ILE A 177 -0.56 -3.79 3.35
C ILE A 177 -0.86 -3.19 1.98
N PHE A 178 -0.47 -3.89 0.94
CA PHE A 178 -0.50 -3.43 -0.44
C PHE A 178 -1.44 -4.28 -1.28
N VAL A 179 -2.45 -3.68 -1.89
CA VAL A 179 -3.35 -4.39 -2.80
C VAL A 179 -3.04 -4.05 -4.25
N THR A 180 -3.01 -5.06 -5.10
CA THR A 180 -2.77 -4.93 -6.54
C THR A 180 -3.47 -6.06 -7.31
N HIS A 181 -3.62 -5.89 -8.62
CA HIS A 181 -3.97 -6.96 -9.55
C HIS A 181 -2.77 -7.36 -10.44
N ALA A 182 -1.62 -6.68 -10.28
CA ALA A 182 -0.42 -6.90 -11.10
C ALA A 182 0.54 -7.86 -10.40
N ILE A 183 0.74 -9.04 -10.99
CA ILE A 183 1.65 -10.08 -10.47
C ILE A 183 3.08 -9.54 -10.36
N ASP A 184 3.54 -8.74 -11.34
CA ASP A 184 4.89 -8.18 -11.33
C ASP A 184 5.13 -7.24 -10.14
N GLU A 185 4.14 -6.41 -9.78
CA GLU A 185 4.22 -5.56 -8.58
C GLU A 185 4.30 -6.40 -7.31
N CYS A 186 3.49 -7.47 -7.24
CA CYS A 186 3.51 -8.42 -6.13
C CYS A 186 4.90 -9.08 -5.99
N LEU A 187 5.44 -9.66 -7.06
CA LEU A 187 6.74 -10.34 -7.05
C LEU A 187 7.90 -9.42 -6.65
N LEU A 188 7.86 -8.16 -7.08
CA LEU A 188 8.91 -7.19 -6.75
C LEU A 188 8.81 -6.68 -5.31
N ALA A 189 7.61 -6.56 -4.75
CA ALA A 189 7.41 -5.86 -3.48
C ALA A 189 7.17 -6.79 -2.28
N ALA A 190 6.49 -7.94 -2.45
CA ALA A 190 5.93 -8.70 -1.35
C ALA A 190 6.98 -9.47 -0.53
N ASP A 191 6.90 -9.41 0.80
CA ASP A 191 7.43 -10.44 1.68
C ASP A 191 6.41 -11.58 1.81
N ASN A 192 5.14 -11.24 2.02
CA ASN A 192 4.02 -12.17 2.11
C ASN A 192 3.01 -11.90 0.99
N VAL A 193 2.53 -12.94 0.34
CA VAL A 193 1.53 -12.88 -0.72
C VAL A 193 0.27 -13.59 -0.27
N TYR A 194 -0.87 -12.93 -0.48
CA TYR A 194 -2.21 -13.47 -0.26
C TYR A 194 -3.01 -13.30 -1.55
N VAL A 195 -3.62 -14.36 -2.07
CA VAL A 195 -4.50 -14.26 -3.24
C VAL A 195 -5.95 -14.33 -2.78
N PHE A 196 -6.70 -13.27 -3.05
CA PHE A 196 -8.14 -13.18 -2.80
C PHE A 196 -8.90 -13.60 -4.03
N ALA A 197 -9.88 -14.48 -3.84
CA ALA A 197 -10.84 -14.91 -4.86
C ALA A 197 -12.20 -15.19 -4.21
N ASN A 198 -13.17 -15.61 -5.02
CA ASN A 198 -14.51 -15.98 -4.64
C ASN A 198 -15.39 -14.83 -4.12
N ASN A 199 -16.65 -15.13 -3.89
CA ASN A 199 -17.64 -14.22 -3.30
C ASN A 199 -18.64 -15.04 -2.48
N PRO A 200 -18.60 -14.98 -1.12
CA PRO A 200 -17.70 -14.17 -0.28
C PRO A 200 -16.21 -14.43 -0.49
N VAL A 201 -15.37 -13.45 -0.11
CA VAL A 201 -13.91 -13.49 -0.30
C VAL A 201 -13.27 -14.60 0.51
N GLU A 202 -12.40 -15.36 -0.17
CA GLU A 202 -11.54 -16.36 0.45
C GLU A 202 -10.06 -16.12 0.10
N ILE A 203 -9.16 -16.59 0.97
CA ILE A 203 -7.73 -16.65 0.67
C ILE A 203 -7.47 -17.99 -0.02
N VAL A 204 -7.39 -17.98 -1.34
CA VAL A 204 -7.20 -19.21 -2.15
C VAL A 204 -5.72 -19.63 -2.26
N TYR A 205 -4.80 -18.71 -1.94
CA TYR A 205 -3.38 -19.00 -1.94
C TYR A 205 -2.62 -18.06 -1.01
N LYS A 206 -1.60 -18.58 -0.34
CA LYS A 206 -0.70 -17.82 0.53
C LYS A 206 0.72 -18.34 0.38
N THR A 207 1.69 -17.43 0.19
CA THR A 207 3.11 -17.80 0.14
C THR A 207 3.98 -16.67 0.68
N LYS A 208 5.23 -17.01 1.03
CA LYS A 208 6.30 -16.06 1.35
C LYS A 208 7.32 -16.04 0.23
N ILE A 209 7.90 -14.87 -0.02
CA ILE A 209 9.02 -14.74 -0.96
C ILE A 209 10.28 -14.45 -0.14
N GLU A 210 11.10 -15.47 0.05
CA GLU A 210 12.28 -15.42 0.94
C GLU A 210 13.41 -14.52 0.40
N LYS A 211 13.54 -14.40 -0.93
CA LYS A 211 14.56 -13.55 -1.54
C LYS A 211 14.35 -12.10 -1.16
N ASP A 212 15.42 -11.40 -0.78
CA ASP A 212 15.38 -9.97 -0.45
C ASP A 212 14.77 -9.16 -1.62
N ALA A 213 13.68 -8.43 -1.35
CA ALA A 213 12.97 -7.65 -2.35
C ALA A 213 13.85 -6.62 -3.08
N MET A 214 14.91 -6.10 -2.43
CA MET A 214 15.85 -5.18 -3.07
C MET A 214 16.73 -5.83 -4.13
N GLN A 215 16.86 -7.15 -4.10
CA GLN A 215 17.67 -7.94 -5.04
C GLN A 215 16.83 -8.58 -6.15
N ARG A 216 15.51 -8.42 -6.12
CA ARG A 216 14.61 -9.02 -7.10
C ARG A 216 14.58 -8.23 -8.41
N SER A 217 14.45 -8.97 -9.50
CA SER A 217 14.14 -8.44 -10.82
C SER A 217 13.08 -9.31 -11.51
N LEU A 218 12.38 -8.76 -12.50
CA LEU A 218 11.35 -9.49 -13.22
C LEU A 218 11.86 -10.65 -14.08
N ILE A 219 13.17 -10.71 -14.31
CA ILE A 219 13.84 -11.80 -15.06
C ILE A 219 14.47 -12.84 -14.12
N ASP A 220 14.16 -12.80 -12.84
CA ASP A 220 14.74 -13.68 -11.83
C ASP A 220 14.11 -15.09 -11.90
N PRO A 221 14.89 -16.14 -12.18
CA PRO A 221 14.34 -17.50 -12.29
C PRO A 221 13.67 -18.02 -11.01
N GLU A 222 14.11 -17.56 -9.83
CA GLU A 222 13.51 -17.95 -8.56
C GLU A 222 12.06 -17.44 -8.43
N LEU A 223 11.76 -16.31 -9.06
CA LEU A 223 10.40 -15.75 -9.07
C LEU A 223 9.50 -16.40 -10.13
N ASP A 224 10.05 -17.10 -11.13
CA ASP A 224 9.26 -17.70 -12.20
C ASP A 224 8.35 -18.84 -11.72
N VAL A 225 8.76 -19.57 -10.70
CA VAL A 225 7.93 -20.61 -10.09
C VAL A 225 6.67 -19.97 -9.46
N ILE A 226 6.90 -18.98 -8.61
CA ILE A 226 5.80 -18.23 -7.95
C ILE A 226 4.94 -17.52 -8.98
N ARG A 227 5.55 -16.93 -10.03
CA ARG A 227 4.82 -16.27 -11.12
C ARG A 227 3.85 -17.24 -11.81
N LYS A 228 4.29 -18.44 -12.16
CA LYS A 228 3.45 -19.46 -12.82
C LYS A 228 2.30 -19.91 -11.93
N GLU A 229 2.56 -20.10 -10.65
CA GLU A 229 1.51 -20.43 -9.67
C GLU A 229 0.47 -19.31 -9.58
N LEU A 230 0.89 -18.04 -9.39
CA LEU A 230 0.00 -16.89 -9.32
C LEU A 230 -0.81 -16.72 -10.61
N LEU A 231 -0.18 -16.87 -11.78
CA LEU A 231 -0.88 -16.82 -13.07
C LEU A 231 -1.97 -17.89 -13.17
N SER A 232 -1.66 -19.12 -12.75
CA SER A 232 -2.63 -20.22 -12.81
C SER A 232 -3.84 -20.01 -11.90
N ILE A 233 -3.65 -19.37 -10.75
CA ILE A 233 -4.71 -19.09 -9.78
C ILE A 233 -5.58 -17.93 -10.27
N VAL A 234 -4.95 -16.83 -10.69
CA VAL A 234 -5.67 -15.65 -11.17
C VAL A 234 -6.46 -15.94 -12.47
N ALA A 235 -5.94 -16.82 -13.34
CA ALA A 235 -6.65 -17.23 -14.55
C ALA A 235 -7.93 -18.02 -14.24
N LYS A 236 -7.93 -18.88 -13.23
CA LYS A 236 -9.12 -19.65 -12.80
C LYS A 236 -10.19 -18.77 -12.14
N ASP A 237 -9.81 -17.66 -11.51
CA ASP A 237 -10.74 -16.71 -10.89
C ASP A 237 -11.45 -15.81 -11.95
N ALA A 238 -10.98 -15.84 -13.20
CA ALA A 238 -11.53 -15.05 -14.30
C ALA A 238 -12.54 -15.82 -15.17
N GLU A 239 -12.68 -17.13 -14.98
CA GLU A 239 -13.68 -18.01 -15.63
C GLU A 239 -14.96 -18.10 -14.77
#